data_18f77a9a55d000db4476494f7014ec1b
#
_entry.id   18f77a9a55d000db4476494f7014ec1b
#
_cell.length_a   1.000
_cell.length_b   1.000
_cell.length_c   1.000
_cell.angle_alpha   90.00
_cell.angle_beta   90.00
_cell.angle_gamma   90.00
#
_symmetry.space_group_name_H-M   'P 1'
#
loop_
_entity.id
_entity.type
_entity.pdbx_description
1 polymer ?
#
loop_
_entity_poly.entity_id
_entity_poly.type
_entity_poly.pdbx_seq_one_letter_code
_entity_poly.pdbx_strand_id
1 'polypeptide(L)'
;MKLLDSAYDHCEEGNYAQALKCYDEILQNDPNNIKALVDKATTLQNLGKLKTSIKFYEKALKLDPKNIDALTNKGSALHTLELYPDAIRCYDEALKIDKKCAMAFAYKGLSLGEQGKEKEALKFFKKALSLEKDYDIAQISKNIAKDLLKSI
;
A
#
# COMPACT_ATOMS: atom_id res chain seq x y z
N MET A 1 20.41 13.08 2.01
CA MET A 1 19.68 13.67 0.87
C MET A 1 20.12 13.08 -0.46
N LYS A 2 21.39 13.20 -0.83
CA LYS A 2 21.88 12.63 -2.12
C LYS A 2 21.64 11.13 -2.31
N LEU A 3 21.74 10.32 -1.24
CA LEU A 3 21.51 8.88 -1.33
C LEU A 3 20.03 8.53 -1.54
N LEU A 4 19.10 9.30 -0.95
CA LEU A 4 17.67 9.12 -1.21
C LEU A 4 17.32 9.47 -2.65
N ASP A 5 17.87 10.56 -3.17
CA ASP A 5 17.66 10.96 -4.55
C ASP A 5 18.22 9.92 -5.52
N SER A 6 19.45 9.42 -5.27
CA SER A 6 20.03 8.32 -6.04
C SER A 6 19.19 7.04 -5.98
N ALA A 7 18.67 6.71 -4.81
CA ALA A 7 17.81 5.54 -4.67
C ALA A 7 16.52 5.69 -5.48
N TYR A 8 15.93 6.89 -5.46
CA TYR A 8 14.74 7.20 -6.25
C TYR A 8 15.03 7.06 -7.75
N ASP A 9 16.11 7.66 -8.24
CA ASP A 9 16.52 7.57 -9.64
C ASP A 9 16.72 6.11 -10.07
N HIS A 10 17.37 5.30 -9.24
CA HIS A 10 17.52 3.86 -9.50
C HIS A 10 16.18 3.12 -9.56
N CYS A 11 15.22 3.49 -8.72
CA CYS A 11 13.87 2.90 -8.77
C CYS A 11 13.15 3.26 -10.07
N GLU A 12 13.23 4.52 -10.51
CA GLU A 12 12.63 4.98 -11.78
C GLU A 12 13.23 4.25 -12.98
N GLU A 13 14.52 3.93 -12.93
CA GLU A 13 15.23 3.17 -13.97
C GLU A 13 15.02 1.65 -13.88
N GLY A 14 14.32 1.17 -12.84
CA GLY A 14 14.16 -0.26 -12.58
C GLY A 14 15.36 -0.94 -11.95
N ASN A 15 16.37 -0.17 -11.55
CA ASN A 15 17.61 -0.66 -10.92
C ASN A 15 17.42 -0.90 -9.42
N TYR A 16 16.46 -1.75 -9.05
CA TYR A 16 16.08 -1.98 -7.66
C TYR A 16 17.22 -2.47 -6.76
N ALA A 17 18.15 -3.28 -7.30
CA ALA A 17 19.31 -3.73 -6.53
C ALA A 17 20.21 -2.57 -6.09
N GLN A 18 20.42 -1.58 -6.95
CA GLN A 18 21.19 -0.38 -6.61
C GLN A 18 20.43 0.52 -5.63
N ALA A 19 19.12 0.66 -5.82
CA ALA A 19 18.28 1.39 -4.88
C ALA A 19 18.36 0.80 -3.47
N LEU A 20 18.29 -0.54 -3.34
CA LEU A 20 18.42 -1.22 -2.05
C LEU A 20 19.77 -0.96 -1.38
N LYS A 21 20.87 -0.92 -2.14
CA LYS A 21 22.19 -0.56 -1.60
C LYS A 21 22.20 0.86 -1.03
N CYS A 22 21.57 1.82 -1.71
CA CYS A 22 21.45 3.19 -1.21
C CYS A 22 20.67 3.24 0.12
N TYR A 23 19.54 2.54 0.20
CA TYR A 23 18.75 2.48 1.43
C TYR A 23 19.52 1.81 2.56
N ASP A 24 20.26 0.73 2.29
CA ASP A 24 21.08 0.05 3.29
C ASP A 24 22.16 0.97 3.85
N GLU A 25 22.79 1.76 2.99
CA GLU A 25 23.80 2.74 3.41
C GLU A 25 23.18 3.85 4.29
N ILE A 26 22.00 4.37 3.91
CA ILE A 26 21.28 5.35 4.72
C ILE A 26 20.97 4.76 6.10
N LEU A 27 20.45 3.52 6.14
CA LEU A 27 20.03 2.86 7.37
C LEU A 27 21.19 2.41 8.25
N GLN A 28 22.39 2.22 7.71
CA GLN A 28 23.60 2.02 8.51
C GLN A 28 23.97 3.29 9.31
N ASN A 29 23.81 4.45 8.73
CA ASN A 29 24.12 5.72 9.36
C ASN A 29 22.97 6.26 10.22
N ASP A 30 21.72 6.00 9.81
CA ASP A 30 20.51 6.42 10.50
C ASP A 30 19.48 5.27 10.47
N PRO A 31 19.56 4.31 11.42
CA PRO A 31 18.65 3.16 11.45
C PRO A 31 17.17 3.51 11.62
N ASN A 32 16.87 4.71 12.11
CA ASN A 32 15.52 5.21 12.37
C ASN A 32 15.02 6.16 11.27
N ASN A 33 15.66 6.18 10.12
CA ASN A 33 15.20 6.96 8.98
C ASN A 33 13.91 6.34 8.41
N ILE A 34 12.77 6.90 8.78
CA ILE A 34 11.45 6.37 8.44
C ILE A 34 11.26 6.33 6.93
N LYS A 35 11.63 7.40 6.22
CA LYS A 35 11.51 7.46 4.77
C LYS A 35 12.32 6.34 4.09
N ALA A 36 13.56 6.13 4.50
CA ALA A 36 14.39 5.05 3.95
C ALA A 36 13.80 3.67 4.25
N LEU A 37 13.23 3.45 5.43
CA LEU A 37 12.56 2.20 5.78
C LEU A 37 11.34 1.93 4.88
N VAL A 38 10.50 2.94 4.66
CA VAL A 38 9.30 2.81 3.82
C VAL A 38 9.69 2.62 2.35
N ASP A 39 10.61 3.41 1.84
CA ASP A 39 11.04 3.33 0.43
C ASP A 39 11.75 1.99 0.16
N LYS A 40 12.57 1.50 1.09
CA LYS A 40 13.17 0.17 1.00
C LYS A 40 12.09 -0.93 0.97
N ALA A 41 11.10 -0.82 1.84
CA ALA A 41 9.99 -1.78 1.89
C ALA A 41 9.22 -1.78 0.55
N THR A 42 8.93 -0.61 -0.01
CA THR A 42 8.25 -0.49 -1.30
C THR A 42 9.07 -1.11 -2.43
N THR A 43 10.37 -0.88 -2.44
CA THR A 43 11.28 -1.48 -3.43
C THR A 43 11.30 -3.01 -3.31
N LEU A 44 11.34 -3.55 -2.09
CA LEU A 44 11.26 -4.99 -1.85
C LEU A 44 9.91 -5.56 -2.30
N GLN A 45 8.82 -4.83 -2.09
CA GLN A 45 7.49 -5.22 -2.55
C GLN A 45 7.45 -5.29 -4.09
N ASN A 46 8.03 -4.32 -4.78
CA ASN A 46 8.13 -4.32 -6.24
C ASN A 46 8.95 -5.49 -6.78
N LEU A 47 9.92 -5.96 -6.01
CA LEU A 47 10.70 -7.17 -6.31
C LEU A 47 9.98 -8.48 -5.94
N GLY A 48 8.77 -8.42 -5.41
CA GLY A 48 8.01 -9.58 -4.96
C GLY A 48 8.46 -10.16 -3.62
N LYS A 49 9.38 -9.50 -2.91
CA LYS A 49 9.85 -9.92 -1.58
C LYS A 49 8.90 -9.41 -0.49
N LEU A 50 7.67 -9.90 -0.52
CA LEU A 50 6.55 -9.36 0.25
C LEU A 50 6.74 -9.49 1.76
N LYS A 51 7.17 -10.66 2.24
CA LYS A 51 7.36 -10.88 3.68
C LYS A 51 8.44 -9.97 4.28
N THR A 52 9.55 -9.80 3.56
CA THR A 52 10.63 -8.89 3.97
C THR A 52 10.16 -7.44 3.93
N SER A 53 9.44 -7.07 2.87
CA SER A 53 8.82 -5.74 2.73
C SER A 53 7.95 -5.41 3.97
N ILE A 54 7.07 -6.31 4.37
CA ILE A 54 6.19 -6.12 5.52
C ILE A 54 7.00 -5.86 6.80
N LYS A 55 8.10 -6.57 7.03
CA LYS A 55 8.97 -6.33 8.19
C LYS A 55 9.52 -4.90 8.23
N PHE A 56 9.88 -4.34 7.08
CA PHE A 56 10.37 -2.96 7.01
C PHE A 56 9.25 -1.93 7.20
N TYR A 57 8.04 -2.18 6.68
CA TYR A 57 6.88 -1.35 7.00
C TYR A 57 6.57 -1.37 8.51
N GLU A 58 6.66 -2.53 9.14
CA GLU A 58 6.45 -2.66 10.58
C GLU A 58 7.48 -1.90 11.40
N LYS A 59 8.75 -1.91 10.98
CA LYS A 59 9.78 -1.08 11.62
C LYS A 59 9.46 0.41 11.51
N ALA A 60 9.05 0.87 10.34
CA ALA A 60 8.64 2.25 10.12
C ALA A 60 7.44 2.61 11.01
N LEU A 61 6.44 1.73 11.10
CA LEU A 61 5.23 1.94 11.91
C LEU A 61 5.49 1.92 13.42
N LYS A 62 6.53 1.24 13.89
CA LYS A 62 6.96 1.34 15.30
C LYS A 62 7.48 2.74 15.63
N LEU A 63 8.16 3.38 14.68
CA LEU A 63 8.70 4.72 14.84
C LEU A 63 7.64 5.80 14.61
N ASP A 64 6.77 5.60 13.63
CA ASP A 64 5.67 6.49 13.28
C ASP A 64 4.40 5.69 13.01
N PRO A 65 3.59 5.42 14.06
CA PRO A 65 2.33 4.65 13.90
C PRO A 65 1.29 5.31 13.01
N LYS A 66 1.43 6.60 12.70
CA LYS A 66 0.52 7.39 11.86
C LYS A 66 1.02 7.55 10.42
N ASN A 67 2.02 6.80 10.02
CA ASN A 67 2.51 6.83 8.64
C ASN A 67 1.52 6.12 7.71
N ILE A 68 0.71 6.91 7.00
CA ILE A 68 -0.34 6.39 6.12
C ILE A 68 0.25 5.59 4.97
N ASP A 69 1.35 6.03 4.38
CA ASP A 69 2.02 5.32 3.29
C ASP A 69 2.47 3.93 3.73
N ALA A 70 3.08 3.82 4.91
CA ALA A 70 3.48 2.53 5.46
C ALA A 70 2.28 1.62 5.72
N LEU A 71 1.17 2.16 6.25
CA LEU A 71 -0.06 1.39 6.50
C LEU A 71 -0.69 0.88 5.20
N THR A 72 -0.89 1.76 4.23
CA THR A 72 -1.54 1.39 2.97
C THR A 72 -0.69 0.44 2.14
N ASN A 73 0.62 0.65 2.08
CA ASN A 73 1.53 -0.22 1.35
C ASN A 73 1.70 -1.59 2.04
N LYS A 74 1.78 -1.62 3.37
CA LYS A 74 1.74 -2.88 4.13
C LYS A 74 0.45 -3.65 3.83
N GLY A 75 -0.69 -2.95 3.83
CA GLY A 75 -1.98 -3.54 3.47
C GLY A 75 -1.96 -4.13 2.05
N SER A 76 -1.39 -3.41 1.09
CA SER A 76 -1.23 -3.89 -0.29
C SER A 76 -0.36 -5.16 -0.38
N ALA A 77 0.74 -5.21 0.36
CA ALA A 77 1.60 -6.40 0.42
C ALA A 77 0.86 -7.59 1.04
N LEU A 78 0.09 -7.37 2.11
CA LEU A 78 -0.74 -8.39 2.74
C LEU A 78 -1.85 -8.88 1.80
N HIS A 79 -2.47 -7.98 1.05
CA HIS A 79 -3.45 -8.34 0.02
C HIS A 79 -2.84 -9.27 -1.03
N THR A 80 -1.65 -8.96 -1.51
CA THR A 80 -0.94 -9.80 -2.50
C THR A 80 -0.60 -11.19 -1.94
N LEU A 81 -0.41 -11.30 -0.62
CA LEU A 81 -0.25 -12.58 0.08
C LEU A 81 -1.59 -13.26 0.41
N GLU A 82 -2.70 -12.72 -0.08
CA GLU A 82 -4.06 -13.21 0.19
C GLU A 82 -4.47 -13.17 1.67
N LEU A 83 -3.76 -12.37 2.48
CA LEU A 83 -4.07 -12.13 3.88
C LEU A 83 -5.05 -10.95 4.01
N TYR A 84 -6.23 -11.11 3.43
CA TYR A 84 -7.23 -10.05 3.29
C TYR A 84 -7.70 -9.44 4.62
N PRO A 85 -7.99 -10.20 5.68
CA PRO A 85 -8.37 -9.60 6.96
C PRO A 85 -7.29 -8.69 7.54
N ASP A 86 -6.02 -9.07 7.42
CA ASP A 86 -4.89 -8.27 7.90
C ASP A 86 -4.69 -7.02 7.04
N ALA A 87 -4.87 -7.15 5.73
CA ALA A 87 -4.83 -6.01 4.81
C ALA A 87 -5.92 -4.98 5.17
N ILE A 88 -7.15 -5.43 5.38
CA ILE A 88 -8.29 -4.58 5.74
C ILE A 88 -8.01 -3.84 7.05
N ARG A 89 -7.42 -4.50 8.05
CA ARG A 89 -7.03 -3.83 9.30
C ARG A 89 -6.05 -2.67 9.06
N CYS A 90 -5.07 -2.85 8.18
CA CYS A 90 -4.14 -1.78 7.81
C CYS A 90 -4.87 -0.59 7.17
N TYR A 91 -5.81 -0.84 6.27
CA TYR A 91 -6.59 0.22 5.64
C TYR A 91 -7.52 0.92 6.63
N ASP A 92 -8.12 0.18 7.55
CA ASP A 92 -8.96 0.75 8.61
C ASP A 92 -8.15 1.66 9.55
N GLU A 93 -6.92 1.27 9.89
CA GLU A 93 -6.02 2.13 10.66
C GLU A 93 -5.65 3.40 9.90
N ALA A 94 -5.35 3.29 8.60
CA ALA A 94 -5.10 4.46 7.76
C ALA A 94 -6.31 5.40 7.71
N LEU A 95 -7.53 4.86 7.64
CA LEU A 95 -8.77 5.63 7.62
C LEU A 95 -9.11 6.29 8.96
N LYS A 96 -8.63 5.75 10.07
CA LYS A 96 -8.73 6.44 11.38
C LYS A 96 -7.86 7.70 11.41
N ILE A 97 -6.74 7.69 10.71
CA ILE A 97 -5.80 8.82 10.65
C ILE A 97 -6.28 9.85 9.61
N ASP A 98 -6.61 9.39 8.41
CA ASP A 98 -7.14 10.21 7.32
C ASP A 98 -8.44 9.61 6.80
N LYS A 99 -9.56 10.18 7.22
CA LYS A 99 -10.92 9.75 6.83
C LYS A 99 -11.22 9.97 5.35
N LYS A 100 -10.39 10.72 4.63
CA LYS A 100 -10.53 11.04 3.21
C LYS A 100 -9.48 10.37 2.34
N CYS A 101 -8.81 9.32 2.83
CA CYS A 101 -7.83 8.57 2.07
C CYS A 101 -8.54 7.69 1.02
N ALA A 102 -8.68 8.19 -0.20
CA ALA A 102 -9.35 7.48 -1.30
C ALA A 102 -8.70 6.13 -1.57
N MET A 103 -7.36 6.07 -1.54
CA MET A 103 -6.59 4.84 -1.77
C MET A 103 -6.94 3.75 -0.75
N ALA A 104 -7.07 4.10 0.53
CA ALA A 104 -7.43 3.14 1.58
C ALA A 104 -8.84 2.58 1.37
N PHE A 105 -9.80 3.42 0.96
CA PHE A 105 -11.14 2.94 0.61
C PHE A 105 -11.11 1.99 -0.59
N ALA A 106 -10.40 2.33 -1.65
CA ALA A 106 -10.32 1.52 -2.86
C ALA A 106 -9.67 0.16 -2.58
N TYR A 107 -8.55 0.14 -1.90
CA TYR A 107 -7.86 -1.12 -1.55
C TYR A 107 -8.65 -1.97 -0.55
N LYS A 108 -9.33 -1.35 0.39
CA LYS A 108 -10.27 -2.09 1.26
C LYS A 108 -11.37 -2.76 0.43
N GLY A 109 -11.93 -2.02 -0.53
CA GLY A 109 -12.89 -2.59 -1.48
C GLY A 109 -12.34 -3.77 -2.25
N LEU A 110 -11.10 -3.70 -2.75
CA LEU A 110 -10.45 -4.81 -3.45
C LEU A 110 -10.34 -6.05 -2.55
N SER A 111 -9.87 -5.88 -1.32
CA SER A 111 -9.73 -7.00 -0.37
C SER A 111 -11.09 -7.61 -0.01
N LEU A 112 -12.13 -6.81 0.16
CA LEU A 112 -13.49 -7.30 0.39
C LEU A 112 -14.04 -8.05 -0.82
N GLY A 113 -13.77 -7.58 -2.04
CA GLY A 113 -14.16 -8.25 -3.27
C GLY A 113 -13.53 -9.63 -3.37
N GLU A 114 -12.25 -9.77 -3.05
CA GLU A 114 -11.55 -11.07 -3.02
C GLU A 114 -12.13 -12.02 -1.97
N GLN A 115 -12.75 -11.50 -0.92
CA GLN A 115 -13.47 -12.30 0.07
C GLN A 115 -14.90 -12.66 -0.36
N GLY A 116 -15.33 -12.28 -1.56
CA GLY A 116 -16.70 -12.50 -2.04
C GLY A 116 -17.75 -11.54 -1.46
N LYS A 117 -17.30 -10.42 -0.88
CA LYS A 117 -18.19 -9.41 -0.28
C LYS A 117 -18.43 -8.25 -1.24
N GLU A 118 -18.97 -8.56 -2.41
CA GLU A 118 -19.10 -7.60 -3.53
C GLU A 118 -19.95 -6.38 -3.18
N LYS A 119 -21.04 -6.56 -2.42
CA LYS A 119 -21.89 -5.43 -2.02
C LYS A 119 -21.16 -4.44 -1.13
N GLU A 120 -20.38 -4.96 -0.17
CA GLU A 120 -19.55 -4.10 0.69
C GLU A 120 -18.43 -3.44 -0.11
N ALA A 121 -17.75 -4.22 -0.97
CA ALA A 121 -16.70 -3.72 -1.84
C ALA A 121 -17.20 -2.54 -2.68
N LEU A 122 -18.40 -2.66 -3.27
CA LEU A 122 -19.00 -1.61 -4.07
C LEU A 122 -19.19 -0.31 -3.30
N LYS A 123 -19.59 -0.39 -2.02
CA LYS A 123 -19.74 0.80 -1.16
C LYS A 123 -18.40 1.55 -1.00
N PHE A 124 -17.33 0.81 -0.80
CA PHE A 124 -15.99 1.40 -0.62
C PHE A 124 -15.42 1.98 -1.93
N PHE A 125 -15.66 1.33 -3.07
CA PHE A 125 -15.29 1.90 -4.38
C PHE A 125 -16.04 3.19 -4.66
N LYS A 126 -17.34 3.25 -4.38
CA LYS A 126 -18.14 4.47 -4.51
C LYS A 126 -17.61 5.58 -3.59
N LYS A 127 -17.21 5.23 -2.37
CA LYS A 127 -16.64 6.19 -1.42
C LYS A 127 -15.31 6.73 -1.93
N ALA A 128 -14.42 5.89 -2.44
CA ALA A 128 -13.16 6.32 -3.03
C ALA A 128 -13.39 7.29 -4.19
N LEU A 129 -14.31 6.97 -5.09
CA LEU A 129 -14.66 7.82 -6.24
C LEU A 129 -15.33 9.13 -5.85
N SER A 130 -16.05 9.18 -4.72
CA SER A 130 -16.61 10.42 -4.21
C SER A 130 -15.53 11.40 -3.73
N LEU A 131 -14.38 10.87 -3.32
CA LEU A 131 -13.23 11.65 -2.85
C LEU A 131 -12.27 12.01 -3.99
N GLU A 132 -12.11 11.11 -4.95
CA GLU A 132 -11.21 11.25 -6.09
C GLU A 132 -11.87 10.65 -7.34
N LYS A 133 -12.48 11.51 -8.15
CA LYS A 133 -13.33 11.10 -9.29
C LYS A 133 -12.60 10.29 -10.36
N ASP A 134 -11.32 10.59 -10.56
CA ASP A 134 -10.48 9.99 -11.61
C ASP A 134 -9.62 8.84 -11.10
N TYR A 135 -10.03 8.23 -9.99
CA TYR A 135 -9.30 7.11 -9.42
C TYR A 135 -9.60 5.82 -10.20
N ASP A 136 -8.76 5.55 -11.20
CA ASP A 136 -8.95 4.46 -12.16
C ASP A 136 -9.19 3.09 -11.53
N ILE A 137 -8.40 2.73 -10.51
CA ILE A 137 -8.54 1.45 -9.82
C ILE A 137 -9.94 1.30 -9.22
N ALA A 138 -10.44 2.34 -8.58
CA ALA A 138 -11.77 2.32 -7.98
C ALA A 138 -12.87 2.23 -9.04
N GLN A 139 -12.70 2.91 -10.19
CA GLN A 139 -13.68 2.88 -11.29
C GLN A 139 -13.76 1.49 -11.93
N ILE A 140 -12.61 0.90 -12.24
CA ILE A 140 -12.53 -0.45 -12.82
C ILE A 140 -13.14 -1.48 -11.86
N SER A 141 -12.73 -1.44 -10.61
CA SER A 141 -13.19 -2.38 -9.58
C SER A 141 -14.68 -2.23 -9.27
N LYS A 142 -15.19 -0.98 -9.30
CA LYS A 142 -16.63 -0.71 -9.18
C LYS A 142 -17.41 -1.37 -10.32
N ASN A 143 -16.92 -1.26 -11.54
CA ASN A 143 -17.58 -1.86 -12.70
C ASN A 143 -17.59 -3.40 -12.60
N ILE A 144 -16.48 -4.01 -12.21
CA ILE A 144 -16.37 -5.45 -11.98
C ILE A 144 -17.36 -5.89 -10.91
N ALA A 145 -17.41 -5.20 -9.77
CA ALA A 145 -18.33 -5.52 -8.68
C ALA A 145 -19.80 -5.44 -9.10
N LYS A 146 -20.16 -4.42 -9.89
CA LYS A 146 -21.51 -4.30 -10.43
C LYS A 146 -21.87 -5.44 -11.37
N ASP A 147 -20.95 -5.86 -12.24
CA ASP A 147 -21.18 -6.94 -13.18
C ASP A 147 -21.33 -8.28 -12.45
N LEU A 148 -20.53 -8.54 -11.43
CA LEU A 148 -20.65 -9.72 -10.57
C LEU A 148 -22.02 -9.76 -9.85
N LEU A 149 -22.50 -8.64 -9.35
CA LEU A 149 -23.80 -8.54 -8.68
C LEU A 149 -24.99 -8.77 -9.64
N LYS A 150 -24.85 -8.44 -10.92
CA LYS A 150 -25.89 -8.67 -11.93
C LYS A 150 -25.98 -10.14 -12.35
N SER A 151 -24.90 -10.91 -12.21
CA SER A 151 -24.83 -12.32 -12.62
C SER A 151 -25.41 -13.27 -11.57
N ILE A 152 -25.77 -12.78 -10.40
CA ILE A 152 -26.42 -13.50 -9.31
C ILE A 152 -27.94 -13.31 -9.41
#